data_b62fa615022ef901cd5aa764fbd4d66f
#
_entry.id   b62fa615022ef901cd5aa764fbd4d66f
#
_cell.length_a   1.000
_cell.length_b   1.000
_cell.length_c   1.000
_cell.angle_alpha   90.00
_cell.angle_beta   90.00
_cell.angle_gamma   90.00
#
_symmetry.space_group_name_H-M   'P 1'
#
loop_
_entity.id
_entity.type
_entity.pdbx_description
1 polymer ?
#
loop_
_entity_poly.entity_id
_entity_poly.type
_entity_poly.pdbx_seq_one_letter_code
_entity_poly.pdbx_strand_id
1 'polypeptide(L)'
;MAVTVSVATGHDAVELHAVLQDLVPQLSRSNPPPALDAVRALLAHDATTQFVARRDDGSIVGVATLATFPIPTAVRSWVEDVIVDEASHNQGIGRLLLDAMVARARELGARTVDLTSRPSREAANHLYRSAGFEPRETNVWRLDLRA
;
A
#
# COMPACT_ATOMS: atom_id res chain seq x y z
N MET A 1 9.07 -10.13 17.52
CA MET A 1 10.07 -9.40 16.74
C MET A 1 9.48 -8.07 16.30
N ALA A 2 10.14 -6.99 16.61
CA ALA A 2 9.62 -5.66 16.31
C ALA A 2 9.67 -5.36 14.81
N VAL A 3 8.63 -4.70 14.32
CA VAL A 3 8.54 -4.22 12.95
C VAL A 3 8.31 -2.72 12.98
N THR A 4 9.06 -1.98 12.17
CA THR A 4 8.94 -0.54 12.05
C THR A 4 8.47 -0.17 10.65
N VAL A 5 7.46 0.71 10.55
CA VAL A 5 6.97 1.22 9.28
C VAL A 5 7.58 2.60 9.04
N SER A 6 8.08 2.83 7.84
CA SER A 6 8.63 4.11 7.42
C SER A 6 8.31 4.40 5.96
N VAL A 7 8.52 5.65 5.55
CA VAL A 7 8.37 6.07 4.16
C VAL A 7 9.66 5.80 3.41
N ALA A 8 9.58 5.06 2.31
CA ALA A 8 10.70 4.83 1.43
C ALA A 8 11.03 6.09 0.62
N THR A 9 12.31 6.32 0.43
CA THR A 9 12.84 7.44 -0.37
C THR A 9 13.60 6.93 -1.59
N GLY A 10 14.09 7.84 -2.42
CA GLY A 10 14.91 7.47 -3.59
C GLY A 10 16.14 6.64 -3.23
N HIS A 11 16.65 6.76 -2.03
CA HIS A 11 17.78 5.96 -1.54
C HIS A 11 17.42 4.47 -1.37
N ASP A 12 16.15 4.17 -1.23
CA ASP A 12 15.65 2.80 -1.04
C ASP A 12 15.30 2.09 -2.36
N ALA A 13 15.50 2.74 -3.51
CA ALA A 13 14.99 2.26 -4.80
C ALA A 13 15.50 0.85 -5.15
N VAL A 14 16.79 0.60 -5.01
CA VAL A 14 17.40 -0.69 -5.38
C VAL A 14 16.89 -1.81 -4.47
N GLU A 15 16.85 -1.56 -3.17
CA GLU A 15 16.35 -2.52 -2.19
C GLU A 15 14.85 -2.79 -2.41
N LEU A 16 14.06 -1.74 -2.59
CA LEU A 16 12.63 -1.87 -2.83
C LEU A 16 12.36 -2.64 -4.14
N HIS A 17 13.10 -2.34 -5.21
CA HIS A 17 12.99 -3.07 -6.46
C HIS A 17 13.21 -4.57 -6.24
N ALA A 18 14.27 -4.95 -5.51
CA ALA A 18 14.58 -6.35 -5.23
C ALA A 18 13.46 -7.03 -4.44
N VAL A 19 12.94 -6.37 -3.41
CA VAL A 19 11.86 -6.91 -2.58
C VAL A 19 10.57 -7.08 -3.38
N LEU A 20 10.25 -6.13 -4.25
CA LEU A 20 9.03 -6.20 -5.07
C LEU A 20 9.06 -7.37 -6.07
N GLN A 21 10.25 -7.85 -6.49
CA GLN A 21 10.33 -9.06 -7.31
C GLN A 21 9.74 -10.26 -6.58
N ASP A 22 9.84 -10.31 -5.27
CA ASP A 22 9.31 -11.39 -4.44
C ASP A 22 7.88 -11.13 -3.96
N LEU A 23 7.55 -9.88 -3.63
CA LEU A 23 6.25 -9.54 -3.03
C LEU A 23 5.13 -9.40 -4.07
N VAL A 24 5.38 -8.81 -5.23
CA VAL A 24 4.33 -8.60 -6.23
C VAL A 24 3.69 -9.92 -6.68
N PRO A 25 4.43 -11.00 -6.93
CA PRO A 25 3.80 -12.29 -7.25
C PRO A 25 2.90 -12.84 -6.15
N GLN A 26 3.12 -12.48 -4.89
CA GLN A 26 2.25 -12.87 -3.77
C GLN A 26 0.92 -12.14 -3.79
N LEU A 27 0.87 -10.94 -4.36
CA LEU A 27 -0.36 -10.16 -4.52
C LEU A 27 -1.12 -10.56 -5.79
N SER A 28 -0.42 -10.63 -6.92
CA SER A 28 -1.01 -10.89 -8.22
C SER A 28 0.00 -11.58 -9.14
N ARG A 29 -0.36 -12.75 -9.64
CA ARG A 29 0.47 -13.50 -10.60
C ARG A 29 0.36 -12.96 -12.02
N SER A 30 -0.69 -12.19 -12.31
CA SER A 30 -0.92 -11.65 -13.65
C SER A 30 -0.20 -10.33 -13.91
N ASN A 31 0.27 -9.66 -12.86
CA ASN A 31 1.00 -8.41 -12.98
C ASN A 31 2.50 -8.65 -12.82
N PRO A 32 3.32 -8.20 -13.78
CA PRO A 32 4.76 -8.31 -13.63
C PRO A 32 5.27 -7.36 -12.53
N PRO A 33 6.32 -7.76 -11.79
CA PRO A 33 6.99 -6.82 -10.90
C PRO A 33 7.56 -5.62 -11.66
N PRO A 34 7.65 -4.44 -11.03
CA PRO A 34 8.12 -3.24 -11.71
C PRO A 34 9.62 -3.29 -12.01
N ALA A 35 10.02 -2.68 -13.11
CA ALA A 35 11.42 -2.40 -13.39
C ALA A 35 11.98 -1.34 -12.43
N LEU A 36 13.29 -1.27 -12.29
CA LEU A 36 13.95 -0.31 -11.39
C LEU A 36 13.57 1.14 -11.70
N ASP A 37 13.50 1.51 -12.98
CA ASP A 37 13.13 2.87 -13.37
C ASP A 37 11.71 3.23 -12.94
N ALA A 38 10.78 2.28 -12.99
CA ALA A 38 9.42 2.48 -12.50
C ALA A 38 9.39 2.67 -10.97
N VAL A 39 10.22 1.92 -10.24
CA VAL A 39 10.35 2.10 -8.78
C VAL A 39 10.92 3.48 -8.47
N ARG A 40 11.95 3.93 -9.18
CA ARG A 40 12.50 5.27 -8.99
C ARG A 40 11.46 6.37 -9.26
N ALA A 41 10.67 6.22 -10.33
CA ALA A 41 9.60 7.16 -10.65
C ALA A 41 8.52 7.19 -9.57
N LEU A 42 8.14 6.02 -9.04
CA LEU A 42 7.17 5.91 -7.95
C LEU A 42 7.66 6.65 -6.70
N LEU A 43 8.92 6.44 -6.32
CA LEU A 43 9.50 7.07 -5.11
C LEU A 43 9.68 8.59 -5.25
N ALA A 44 9.82 9.09 -6.46
CA ALA A 44 9.96 10.51 -6.76
C ALA A 44 8.62 11.23 -6.97
N HIS A 45 7.51 10.51 -7.07
CA HIS A 45 6.21 11.08 -7.43
C HIS A 45 5.54 11.77 -6.24
N ASP A 46 5.12 13.02 -6.43
CA ASP A 46 4.52 13.82 -5.35
C ASP A 46 3.16 13.28 -4.86
N ALA A 47 2.41 12.61 -5.73
CA ALA A 47 1.08 12.09 -5.39
C ALA A 47 1.12 10.77 -4.62
N THR A 48 2.26 10.10 -4.54
CA THR A 48 2.37 8.80 -3.89
C THR A 48 3.31 8.84 -2.70
N THR A 49 2.93 8.11 -1.65
CA THR A 49 3.78 7.82 -0.50
C THR A 49 3.96 6.32 -0.43
N GLN A 50 5.19 5.85 -0.55
CA GLN A 50 5.50 4.43 -0.48
C GLN A 50 5.95 4.07 0.92
N PHE A 51 5.23 3.16 1.56
CA PHE A 51 5.56 2.66 2.89
C PHE A 51 6.28 1.33 2.81
N VAL A 52 7.21 1.12 3.71
CA VAL A 52 7.89 -0.16 3.92
C VAL A 52 7.83 -0.54 5.40
N ALA A 53 7.65 -1.83 5.66
CA ALA A 53 7.71 -2.40 7.00
C ALA A 53 9.00 -3.20 7.11
N ARG A 54 9.83 -2.85 8.09
CA ARG A 54 11.15 -3.49 8.31
C ARG A 54 11.21 -4.19 9.65
N ARG A 55 11.86 -5.35 9.66
CA ARG A 55 12.27 -6.02 10.90
C ARG A 55 13.51 -5.36 11.48
N ASP A 56 13.87 -5.77 12.68
CA ASP A 56 15.07 -5.27 13.39
C ASP A 56 16.36 -5.50 12.61
N ASP A 57 16.45 -6.54 11.79
CA ASP A 57 17.59 -6.81 10.93
C ASP A 57 17.64 -5.93 9.66
N GLY A 58 16.68 -5.04 9.50
CA GLY A 58 16.56 -4.14 8.35
C GLY A 58 15.83 -4.72 7.16
N SER A 59 15.46 -5.99 7.16
CA SER A 59 14.75 -6.61 6.03
C SER A 59 13.34 -6.06 5.86
N ILE A 60 12.94 -5.80 4.62
CA ILE A 60 11.58 -5.36 4.28
C ILE A 60 10.68 -6.60 4.19
N VAL A 61 9.62 -6.61 4.98
CA VAL A 61 8.63 -7.69 5.03
C VAL A 61 7.23 -7.26 4.62
N GLY A 62 7.05 -6.00 4.33
CA GLY A 62 5.78 -5.49 3.85
C GLY A 62 5.92 -4.15 3.16
N VAL A 63 5.01 -3.86 2.25
CA VAL A 63 4.95 -2.60 1.51
C VAL A 63 3.49 -2.16 1.38
N ALA A 64 3.29 -0.87 1.20
CA ALA A 64 1.97 -0.30 0.89
C ALA A 64 2.15 1.05 0.22
N THR A 65 1.27 1.38 -0.72
CA THR A 65 1.28 2.65 -1.42
C THR A 65 0.04 3.45 -1.08
N LEU A 66 0.22 4.72 -0.75
CA LEU A 66 -0.86 5.68 -0.57
C LEU A 66 -0.79 6.70 -1.69
N ALA A 67 -1.87 6.83 -2.45
CA ALA A 67 -2.02 7.90 -3.43
C ALA A 67 -2.88 9.01 -2.82
N THR A 68 -2.45 10.27 -2.94
CA THR A 68 -3.19 11.41 -2.41
C THR A 68 -3.27 12.48 -3.48
N PHE A 69 -4.48 12.96 -3.76
CA PHE A 69 -4.70 13.91 -4.84
C PHE A 69 -5.89 14.82 -4.55
N PRO A 70 -5.85 16.05 -5.06
CA PRO A 70 -6.99 16.97 -4.95
C PRO A 70 -8.01 16.67 -6.04
N ILE A 71 -9.27 16.85 -5.67
CA ILE A 71 -10.40 16.90 -6.59
C ILE A 71 -11.19 18.17 -6.27
N PRO A 72 -12.15 18.60 -7.11
CA PRO A 72 -12.86 19.87 -6.84
C PRO A 72 -13.52 19.96 -5.47
N THR A 73 -13.94 18.84 -4.90
CA THR A 73 -14.67 18.82 -3.63
C THR A 73 -13.81 18.54 -2.40
N ALA A 74 -12.61 18.00 -2.56
CA ALA A 74 -11.77 17.60 -1.43
C ALA A 74 -10.39 17.15 -1.88
N VAL A 75 -9.54 16.79 -0.92
CA VAL A 75 -8.35 15.96 -1.12
C VAL A 75 -8.72 14.54 -0.74
N ARG A 76 -8.35 13.58 -1.56
CA ARG A 76 -8.61 12.16 -1.34
C ARG A 76 -7.32 11.37 -1.28
N SER A 77 -7.33 10.31 -0.49
CA SER A 77 -6.29 9.29 -0.49
C SER A 77 -6.86 7.92 -0.85
N TRP A 78 -6.05 7.14 -1.56
CA TRP A 78 -6.34 5.75 -1.92
C TRP A 78 -5.21 4.85 -1.45
N VAL A 79 -5.57 3.74 -0.82
CA VAL A 79 -4.64 2.68 -0.45
C VAL A 79 -4.51 1.72 -1.62
N GLU A 80 -3.28 1.45 -2.02
CA GLU A 80 -2.96 0.54 -3.13
C GLU A 80 -1.87 -0.45 -2.73
N ASP A 81 -1.96 -1.66 -3.27
CA ASP A 81 -0.91 -2.68 -3.21
C ASP A 81 -0.30 -2.87 -1.83
N VAL A 82 -1.16 -3.21 -0.85
CA VAL A 82 -0.69 -3.62 0.49
C VAL A 82 -0.27 -5.07 0.40
N ILE A 83 1.02 -5.33 0.59
CA ILE A 83 1.59 -6.67 0.49
C ILE A 83 2.42 -6.93 1.73
N VAL A 84 2.07 -7.99 2.47
CA VAL A 84 2.88 -8.50 3.57
C VAL A 84 3.41 -9.87 3.15
N ASP A 85 4.71 -10.08 3.30
CA ASP A 85 5.34 -11.35 2.96
C ASP A 85 4.63 -12.51 3.67
N GLU A 86 4.33 -13.58 2.94
CA GLU A 86 3.60 -14.74 3.46
C GLU A 86 4.23 -15.29 4.73
N ALA A 87 5.57 -15.33 4.80
CA ALA A 87 6.30 -15.79 5.98
C ALA A 87 6.07 -14.90 7.22
N SER A 88 5.51 -13.72 7.03
CA SER A 88 5.29 -12.73 8.10
C SER A 88 3.82 -12.45 8.36
N HIS A 89 2.90 -13.24 7.83
CA HIS A 89 1.48 -13.10 8.08
C HIS A 89 1.11 -13.33 9.55
N ASN A 90 -0.01 -12.77 9.97
CA ASN A 90 -0.57 -12.88 11.33
C ASN A 90 0.31 -12.25 12.42
N GLN A 91 1.13 -11.26 12.07
CA GLN A 91 2.00 -10.54 13.00
C GLN A 91 1.60 -9.06 13.16
N GLY A 92 0.44 -8.67 12.64
CA GLY A 92 -0.07 -7.29 12.76
C GLY A 92 0.61 -6.29 11.83
N ILE A 93 1.39 -6.73 10.84
CA ILE A 93 2.15 -5.84 9.94
C ILE A 93 1.20 -5.05 9.03
N GLY A 94 0.16 -5.70 8.51
CA GLY A 94 -0.85 -5.02 7.70
C GLY A 94 -1.52 -3.87 8.45
N ARG A 95 -1.80 -4.04 9.72
CA ARG A 95 -2.38 -2.99 10.56
C ARG A 95 -1.40 -1.84 10.78
N LEU A 96 -0.13 -2.13 11.00
CA LEU A 96 0.90 -1.09 11.14
C LEU A 96 1.02 -0.26 9.87
N LEU A 97 1.02 -0.90 8.70
CA LEU A 97 1.05 -0.22 7.42
C LEU A 97 -0.21 0.66 7.23
N LEU A 98 -1.37 0.12 7.54
CA LEU A 98 -2.63 0.83 7.41
C LEU A 98 -2.68 2.07 8.32
N ASP A 99 -2.28 1.92 9.58
CA ASP A 99 -2.25 3.02 10.54
C ASP A 99 -1.29 4.13 10.07
N ALA A 100 -0.13 3.78 9.53
CA ALA A 100 0.83 4.75 8.98
C ALA A 100 0.26 5.50 7.77
N MET A 101 -0.46 4.79 6.89
CA MET A 101 -1.10 5.40 5.73
C MET A 101 -2.21 6.37 6.14
N VAL A 102 -3.03 6.00 7.10
CA VAL A 102 -4.09 6.88 7.62
C VAL A 102 -3.50 8.13 8.26
N ALA A 103 -2.44 7.98 9.04
CA ALA A 103 -1.74 9.12 9.64
C ALA A 103 -1.20 10.07 8.56
N ARG A 104 -0.59 9.51 7.51
CA ARG A 104 -0.06 10.32 6.39
C ARG A 104 -1.17 11.02 5.62
N ALA A 105 -2.30 10.35 5.38
CA ALA A 105 -3.45 10.96 4.73
C ALA A 105 -3.95 12.17 5.52
N ARG A 106 -4.01 12.06 6.84
CA ARG A 106 -4.38 13.20 7.70
C ARG A 106 -3.39 14.36 7.59
N GLU A 107 -2.09 14.08 7.60
CA GLU A 107 -1.06 15.11 7.43
C GLU A 107 -1.21 15.86 6.10
N LEU A 108 -1.59 15.15 5.05
CA LEU A 108 -1.78 15.70 3.71
C LEU A 108 -3.14 16.39 3.53
N GLY A 109 -3.98 16.42 4.55
CA GLY A 109 -5.28 17.06 4.51
C GLY A 109 -6.36 16.27 3.78
N ALA A 110 -6.19 14.97 3.61
CA ALA A 110 -7.20 14.14 2.98
C ALA A 110 -8.48 14.08 3.81
N ARG A 111 -9.60 14.20 3.14
CA ARG A 111 -10.93 14.08 3.74
C ARG A 111 -11.32 12.61 3.93
N THR A 112 -10.92 11.75 3.01
CA THR A 112 -11.24 10.33 3.03
C THR A 112 -10.04 9.51 2.63
N VAL A 113 -10.01 8.27 3.11
CA VAL A 113 -9.10 7.23 2.65
C VAL A 113 -9.96 6.09 2.14
N ASP A 114 -9.81 5.75 0.87
CA ASP A 114 -10.56 4.70 0.22
C ASP A 114 -9.62 3.55 -0.19
N LEU A 115 -10.19 2.38 -0.32
CA LEU A 115 -9.52 1.20 -0.86
C LEU A 115 -10.55 0.29 -1.50
N THR A 116 -10.09 -0.65 -2.30
CA THR A 116 -10.94 -1.71 -2.82
C THR A 116 -10.49 -3.04 -2.24
N SER A 117 -11.46 -3.90 -1.90
CA SER A 117 -11.20 -5.23 -1.39
C SER A 117 -12.33 -6.15 -1.82
N ARG A 118 -11.97 -7.34 -2.28
CA ARG A 118 -12.98 -8.33 -2.67
C ARG A 118 -13.67 -8.89 -1.43
N PRO A 119 -14.99 -9.20 -1.50
CA PRO A 119 -15.71 -9.80 -0.38
C PRO A 119 -15.08 -11.10 0.14
N SER A 120 -14.42 -11.85 -0.74
CA SER A 120 -13.76 -13.12 -0.37
C SER A 120 -12.52 -12.96 0.52
N ARG A 121 -11.96 -11.75 0.62
CA ARG A 121 -10.79 -11.47 1.45
C ARG A 121 -11.22 -11.17 2.89
N GLU A 122 -11.69 -12.18 3.60
CA GLU A 122 -12.31 -12.03 4.92
C GLU A 122 -11.37 -11.43 5.96
N ALA A 123 -10.13 -11.91 6.02
CA ALA A 123 -9.16 -11.41 7.00
C ALA A 123 -8.81 -9.93 6.76
N ALA A 124 -8.59 -9.54 5.50
CA ALA A 124 -8.31 -8.15 5.13
C ALA A 124 -9.51 -7.26 5.44
N ASN A 125 -10.72 -7.71 5.09
CA ASN A 125 -11.94 -6.94 5.36
C ASN A 125 -12.19 -6.77 6.85
N HIS A 126 -11.90 -7.78 7.65
CA HIS A 126 -11.98 -7.68 9.11
C HIS A 126 -10.99 -6.60 9.62
N LEU A 127 -9.77 -6.60 9.11
CA LEU A 127 -8.77 -5.59 9.43
C LEU A 127 -9.28 -4.18 9.11
N TYR A 128 -9.85 -3.97 7.93
CA TYR A 128 -10.35 -2.66 7.52
C TYR A 128 -11.49 -2.18 8.41
N ARG A 129 -12.45 -3.06 8.73
CA ARG A 129 -13.54 -2.71 9.67
C ARG A 129 -13.01 -2.35 11.04
N SER A 130 -12.05 -3.11 11.57
CA SER A 130 -11.45 -2.84 12.87
C SER A 130 -10.70 -1.50 12.91
N ALA A 131 -10.24 -1.03 11.76
CA ALA A 131 -9.58 0.27 11.61
C ALA A 131 -10.55 1.43 11.35
N GLY A 132 -11.86 1.17 11.28
CA GLY A 132 -12.88 2.19 11.10
C GLY A 132 -13.33 2.39 9.66
N PHE A 133 -12.85 1.59 8.72
CA PHE A 133 -13.34 1.64 7.34
C PHE A 133 -14.72 1.00 7.25
N GLU A 134 -15.57 1.58 6.43
CA GLU A 134 -16.94 1.10 6.20
C GLU A 134 -17.12 0.77 4.71
N PRO A 135 -17.76 -0.37 4.39
CA PRO A 135 -18.06 -0.68 2.99
C PRO A 135 -19.05 0.33 2.42
N ARG A 136 -18.84 0.74 1.17
CA ARG A 136 -19.69 1.68 0.48
C ARG A 136 -20.67 0.98 -0.45
N GLU A 137 -21.88 1.50 -0.55
CA GLU A 137 -22.84 1.06 -1.57
C GLU A 137 -22.57 1.76 -2.89
N THR A 138 -21.52 1.31 -3.56
CA THR A 138 -21.11 1.86 -4.85
C THR A 138 -20.39 0.77 -5.63
N ASN A 139 -20.17 1.00 -6.90
CA ASN A 139 -19.46 0.05 -7.75
C ASN A 139 -18.13 0.65 -8.18
N VAL A 140 -17.12 -0.19 -8.26
CA VAL A 140 -15.86 0.14 -8.92
C VAL A 140 -15.99 -0.28 -10.38
N TRP A 141 -15.82 0.66 -11.31
CA TRP A 141 -15.87 0.42 -12.74
C TRP A 141 -14.45 0.41 -13.28
N ARG A 142 -14.14 -0.56 -14.13
CA ARG A 142 -12.81 -0.65 -14.74
C ARG A 142 -12.90 -0.78 -16.25
N LEU A 143 -12.14 0.05 -16.94
CA LEU A 143 -11.79 -0.14 -18.35
C LEU A 143 -10.30 -0.47 -18.39
N ASP A 144 -9.95 -1.67 -18.87
CA ASP A 144 -8.55 -2.07 -19.00
C ASP A 144 -8.00 -1.49 -20.32
N LEU A 145 -6.94 -0.69 -20.20
CA LEU A 145 -6.34 0.00 -21.35
C LEU A 145 -5.24 -0.81 -22.05
N ARG A 146 -4.95 -2.02 -21.58
CA ARG A 146 -3.89 -2.87 -22.15
C ARG A 146 -4.30 -3.65 -23.38
N ALA A 147 -5.53 -3.63 -23.74
CA ALA A 147 -6.07 -4.42 -24.85
C ALA A 147 -5.53 -3.99 -26.20
#